data_90975087e02086d759c081b213e4b104
#
_entry.id   90975087e02086d759c081b213e4b104
#
_cell.length_a   1.000
_cell.length_b   1.000
_cell.length_c   1.000
_cell.angle_alpha   90.00
_cell.angle_beta   90.00
_cell.angle_gamma   90.00
#
_symmetry.space_group_name_H-M   'P 1'
#
loop_
_entity.id
_entity.type
_entity.pdbx_description
1 polymer ?
#
loop_
_entity_poly.entity_id
_entity_poly.type
_entity_poly.pdbx_seq_one_letter_code
_entity_poly.pdbx_strand_id
1 'polypeptide(L)'
;VTGNYKVTILDDGTPQKYLDKIQKLYPEVTILKSENYKDKEQAIKDNLEQGKEINGFQIPTKLWRSAVQEASDYFIMTEDDVWFTENVDVDQLRENAQKYNISLLKLGWLGNTKDLQWVDKESIDNTLDSIYPKELFLSNPLVMDWFFYNKFKFFSLLFKLKKVDNETPLKYWALNSILMGFWKKEYWLYVWKDSFGKVDEKQQIRNASVYYQKHRNNRNFIAQLKRESMKTTFQSSATNSYHSYGFDFDVNLFNHLINEAWLAGEFDVLENFPKDFSTEYFETFIKEKINIQEFRKWVECFKNQYRNLGCEIE
;
A
#
# COMPACT_ATOMS: atom_id res chain seq x y z
N VAL A 1 -3.94 -12.93 12.60
CA VAL A 1 -5.21 -12.84 11.86
C VAL A 1 -5.99 -14.12 12.09
N THR A 2 -7.27 -14.02 12.43
CA THR A 2 -8.17 -15.16 12.70
C THR A 2 -9.42 -15.09 11.82
N GLY A 3 -10.22 -16.17 11.83
CA GLY A 3 -11.44 -16.28 11.04
C GLY A 3 -11.26 -17.13 9.77
N ASN A 4 -12.24 -17.09 8.88
CA ASN A 4 -12.22 -17.87 7.64
C ASN A 4 -11.71 -17.02 6.48
N TYR A 5 -10.47 -17.22 6.07
CA TYR A 5 -9.83 -16.50 4.97
C TYR A 5 -8.94 -17.40 4.12
N LYS A 6 -8.62 -16.93 2.93
CA LYS A 6 -7.60 -17.50 2.04
C LYS A 6 -6.55 -16.45 1.75
N VAL A 7 -5.30 -16.88 1.70
CA VAL A 7 -4.18 -16.01 1.31
C VAL A 7 -3.79 -16.32 -0.13
N THR A 8 -3.68 -15.27 -0.93
CA THR A 8 -3.17 -15.35 -2.30
C THR A 8 -2.01 -14.39 -2.47
N ILE A 9 -0.85 -14.90 -2.80
CA ILE A 9 0.33 -14.11 -3.15
C ILE A 9 0.27 -13.80 -4.64
N LEU A 10 0.41 -12.51 -4.98
CA LEU A 10 0.45 -12.03 -6.36
C LEU A 10 1.91 -11.72 -6.71
N ASP A 11 2.62 -12.74 -7.18
CA ASP A 11 4.05 -12.68 -7.43
C ASP A 11 4.39 -12.03 -8.78
N ASP A 12 5.43 -11.19 -8.77
CA ASP A 12 5.88 -10.44 -9.94
C ASP A 12 7.40 -10.51 -10.16
N GLY A 13 7.98 -11.70 -9.96
CA GLY A 13 9.39 -11.95 -10.28
C GLY A 13 10.24 -12.41 -9.11
N THR A 14 9.65 -12.91 -8.05
CA THR A 14 10.39 -13.53 -6.95
C THR A 14 11.10 -14.82 -7.41
N PRO A 15 12.40 -14.99 -7.13
CA PRO A 15 13.10 -16.23 -7.44
C PRO A 15 12.43 -17.47 -6.85
N GLN A 16 12.31 -18.52 -7.68
CA GLN A 16 11.51 -19.71 -7.35
C GLN A 16 11.87 -20.33 -5.99
N LYS A 17 13.14 -20.33 -5.59
CA LYS A 17 13.60 -20.89 -4.30
C LYS A 17 12.89 -20.30 -3.07
N TYR A 18 12.53 -19.01 -3.11
CA TYR A 18 11.81 -18.37 -2.02
C TYR A 18 10.32 -18.76 -2.03
N LEU A 19 9.72 -18.84 -3.22
CA LEU A 19 8.35 -19.30 -3.36
C LEU A 19 8.19 -20.76 -2.91
N ASP A 20 9.18 -21.63 -3.20
CA ASP A 20 9.20 -23.02 -2.75
C ASP A 20 9.24 -23.11 -1.22
N LYS A 21 10.03 -22.25 -0.55
CA LYS A 21 10.03 -22.17 0.92
C LYS A 21 8.68 -21.71 1.47
N ILE A 22 8.07 -20.67 0.87
CA ILE A 22 6.73 -20.20 1.25
C ILE A 22 5.72 -21.35 1.12
N GLN A 23 5.69 -22.03 -0.03
CA GLN A 23 4.74 -23.12 -0.29
C GLN A 23 4.95 -24.31 0.66
N LYS A 24 6.20 -24.56 1.06
CA LYS A 24 6.53 -25.60 2.06
C LYS A 24 6.04 -25.24 3.46
N LEU A 25 6.20 -23.98 3.86
CA LEU A 25 5.79 -23.50 5.20
C LEU A 25 4.27 -23.30 5.28
N TYR A 26 3.65 -22.86 4.20
CA TYR A 26 2.24 -22.49 4.11
C TYR A 26 1.58 -23.14 2.90
N PRO A 27 1.32 -24.45 2.93
CA PRO A 27 0.80 -25.19 1.77
C PRO A 27 -0.59 -24.75 1.31
N GLU A 28 -1.35 -24.08 2.19
CA GLU A 28 -2.68 -23.53 1.89
C GLU A 28 -2.65 -22.21 1.09
N VAL A 29 -1.50 -21.54 1.02
CA VAL A 29 -1.35 -20.28 0.30
C VAL A 29 -1.35 -20.51 -1.21
N THR A 30 -2.15 -19.74 -1.93
CA THR A 30 -2.13 -19.74 -3.40
C THR A 30 -1.14 -18.72 -3.92
N ILE A 31 -0.26 -19.13 -4.85
CA ILE A 31 0.68 -18.21 -5.50
C ILE A 31 0.27 -18.06 -6.97
N LEU A 32 -0.06 -16.83 -7.36
CA LEU A 32 -0.36 -16.43 -8.73
C LEU A 32 0.80 -15.59 -9.26
N LYS A 33 1.24 -15.87 -10.48
CA LYS A 33 2.38 -15.20 -11.09
C LYS A 33 1.95 -14.27 -12.21
N SER A 34 2.65 -13.13 -12.34
CA SER A 34 2.45 -12.22 -13.46
C SER A 34 2.85 -12.84 -14.80
N GLU A 35 2.35 -12.30 -15.90
CA GLU A 35 2.67 -12.80 -17.25
C GLU A 35 4.18 -12.74 -17.54
N ASN A 36 4.88 -11.73 -17.01
CA ASN A 36 6.30 -11.48 -17.27
C ASN A 36 7.21 -11.90 -16.11
N TYR A 37 6.73 -12.71 -15.18
CA TYR A 37 7.47 -13.00 -13.96
C TYR A 37 8.86 -13.59 -14.21
N LYS A 38 9.01 -14.48 -15.23
CA LYS A 38 10.30 -15.10 -15.57
C LYS A 38 11.32 -14.11 -16.09
N ASP A 39 10.88 -13.21 -16.95
CA ASP A 39 11.76 -12.18 -17.52
C ASP A 39 12.22 -11.22 -16.41
N LYS A 40 11.34 -10.92 -15.48
CA LYS A 40 11.66 -10.07 -14.32
C LYS A 40 12.57 -10.79 -13.34
N GLU A 41 12.32 -12.07 -13.04
CA GLU A 41 13.22 -12.91 -12.24
C GLU A 41 14.64 -12.93 -12.83
N GLN A 42 14.75 -13.11 -14.15
CA GLN A 42 16.04 -13.09 -14.83
C GLN A 42 16.70 -11.70 -14.79
N ALA A 43 15.93 -10.63 -14.95
CA ALA A 43 16.46 -9.27 -14.87
C ALA A 43 16.97 -8.93 -13.45
N ILE A 44 16.29 -9.40 -12.41
CA ILE A 44 16.76 -9.28 -11.02
C ILE A 44 18.08 -10.02 -10.81
N LYS A 45 18.18 -11.23 -11.34
CA LYS A 45 19.42 -12.03 -11.29
C LYS A 45 20.56 -11.33 -12.02
N ASP A 46 20.32 -10.84 -13.24
CA ASP A 46 21.31 -10.09 -14.01
C ASP A 46 21.75 -8.80 -13.33
N ASN A 47 20.84 -8.13 -12.62
CA ASN A 47 21.15 -6.95 -11.82
C ASN A 47 22.11 -7.29 -10.67
N LEU A 48 21.81 -8.34 -9.90
CA LEU A 48 22.63 -8.76 -8.76
C LEU A 48 24.01 -9.28 -9.19
N GLU A 49 24.10 -10.01 -10.31
CA GLU A 49 25.35 -10.61 -10.78
C GLU A 49 26.22 -9.67 -11.62
N GLN A 50 25.60 -8.76 -12.38
CA GLN A 50 26.28 -7.97 -13.42
C GLN A 50 26.04 -6.47 -13.30
N GLY A 51 25.26 -6.02 -12.33
CA GLY A 51 24.88 -4.60 -12.16
C GLY A 51 24.00 -4.03 -13.27
N LYS A 52 23.33 -4.88 -14.05
CA LYS A 52 22.42 -4.41 -15.11
C LYS A 52 21.19 -3.71 -14.51
N GLU A 53 20.76 -2.62 -15.12
CA GLU A 53 19.54 -1.95 -14.71
C GLU A 53 18.29 -2.79 -15.00
N ILE A 54 17.34 -2.79 -14.06
CA ILE A 54 16.04 -3.42 -14.23
C ILE A 54 15.08 -2.39 -14.82
N ASN A 55 14.83 -2.48 -16.12
CA ASN A 55 14.02 -1.52 -16.86
C ASN A 55 12.93 -2.21 -17.70
N GLY A 56 11.89 -1.45 -18.06
CA GLY A 56 10.89 -1.86 -19.03
C GLY A 56 9.76 -2.73 -18.49
N PHE A 57 9.75 -3.06 -17.19
CA PHE A 57 8.68 -3.84 -16.59
C PHE A 57 7.50 -2.96 -16.16
N GLN A 58 6.31 -3.43 -16.49
CA GLN A 58 5.08 -2.83 -16.02
C GLN A 58 4.68 -3.41 -14.66
N ILE A 59 3.94 -2.62 -13.88
CA ILE A 59 3.32 -3.11 -12.65
C ILE A 59 2.22 -4.11 -13.02
N PRO A 60 2.08 -5.26 -12.32
CA PRO A 60 1.18 -6.34 -12.71
C PRO A 60 -0.29 -6.07 -12.36
N THR A 61 -0.79 -4.88 -12.70
CA THR A 61 -2.18 -4.45 -12.38
C THR A 61 -3.24 -5.37 -12.97
N LYS A 62 -2.94 -6.06 -14.08
CA LYS A 62 -3.82 -7.07 -14.66
C LYS A 62 -3.97 -8.27 -13.75
N LEU A 63 -2.85 -8.78 -13.20
CA LEU A 63 -2.84 -9.87 -12.22
C LEU A 63 -3.66 -9.47 -10.98
N TRP A 64 -3.42 -8.27 -10.43
CA TRP A 64 -4.14 -7.78 -9.26
C TRP A 64 -5.65 -7.73 -9.50
N ARG A 65 -6.08 -7.16 -10.63
CA ARG A 65 -7.50 -7.07 -10.98
C ARG A 65 -8.15 -8.43 -11.18
N SER A 66 -7.47 -9.37 -11.84
CA SER A 66 -7.97 -10.74 -12.04
C SER A 66 -8.11 -11.46 -10.69
N ALA A 67 -7.12 -11.34 -9.81
CA ALA A 67 -7.19 -11.93 -8.48
C ALA A 67 -8.35 -11.37 -7.65
N VAL A 68 -8.58 -10.05 -7.71
CA VAL A 68 -9.71 -9.43 -7.00
C VAL A 68 -11.05 -9.81 -7.61
N GLN A 69 -11.15 -10.04 -8.93
CA GLN A 69 -12.40 -10.55 -9.55
C GLN A 69 -12.80 -11.90 -8.97
N GLU A 70 -11.82 -12.77 -8.69
CA GLU A 70 -12.04 -14.09 -8.09
C GLU A 70 -12.11 -14.09 -6.56
N ALA A 71 -11.74 -12.98 -5.91
CA ALA A 71 -11.78 -12.86 -4.46
C ALA A 71 -13.22 -12.86 -3.92
N SER A 72 -13.38 -13.03 -2.61
CA SER A 72 -14.63 -12.83 -1.87
C SER A 72 -15.15 -11.40 -2.04
N ASP A 73 -16.42 -11.16 -1.66
CA ASP A 73 -17.03 -9.82 -1.73
C ASP A 73 -16.26 -8.77 -0.94
N TYR A 74 -15.54 -9.20 0.09
CA TYR A 74 -14.60 -8.38 0.86
C TYR A 74 -13.24 -9.06 0.92
N PHE A 75 -12.18 -8.25 0.86
CA PHE A 75 -10.80 -8.73 0.93
C PHE A 75 -9.86 -7.64 1.46
N ILE A 76 -8.69 -8.04 1.90
CA ILE A 76 -7.58 -7.15 2.23
C ILE A 76 -6.58 -7.20 1.07
N MET A 77 -6.23 -6.04 0.51
CA MET A 77 -5.08 -5.90 -0.38
C MET A 77 -3.95 -5.27 0.42
N THR A 78 -2.80 -5.92 0.45
CA THR A 78 -1.63 -5.45 1.19
C THR A 78 -0.35 -5.76 0.42
N GLU A 79 0.75 -5.17 0.84
CA GLU A 79 2.09 -5.41 0.31
C GLU A 79 2.93 -6.20 1.32
N ASP A 80 4.10 -6.66 0.91
CA ASP A 80 5.00 -7.50 1.69
C ASP A 80 5.73 -6.74 2.81
N ASP A 81 5.67 -5.42 2.82
CA ASP A 81 6.21 -4.54 3.86
C ASP A 81 5.15 -3.99 4.83
N VAL A 82 3.97 -4.59 4.85
CA VAL A 82 2.86 -4.21 5.75
C VAL A 82 2.55 -5.35 6.72
N TRP A 83 2.44 -5.02 8.00
CA TRP A 83 2.32 -5.96 9.10
C TRP A 83 1.03 -5.76 9.88
N PHE A 84 0.41 -6.86 10.32
CA PHE A 84 -0.63 -6.82 11.32
C PHE A 84 0.01 -6.65 12.71
N THR A 85 -0.29 -5.55 13.38
CA THR A 85 0.24 -5.20 14.71
C THR A 85 -0.73 -5.50 15.84
N GLU A 86 -1.97 -5.84 15.50
CA GLU A 86 -3.04 -6.22 16.43
C GLU A 86 -3.76 -7.46 15.90
N ASN A 87 -4.47 -8.14 16.80
CA ASN A 87 -5.31 -9.26 16.40
C ASN A 87 -6.49 -8.79 15.55
N VAL A 88 -6.64 -9.37 14.38
CA VAL A 88 -7.72 -9.07 13.43
C VAL A 88 -8.53 -10.33 13.17
N ASP A 89 -9.82 -10.26 13.43
CA ASP A 89 -10.79 -11.28 13.07
C ASP A 89 -11.50 -10.86 11.78
N VAL A 90 -11.20 -11.56 10.68
CA VAL A 90 -11.72 -11.21 9.35
C VAL A 90 -13.22 -11.50 9.20
N ASP A 91 -13.76 -12.47 9.94
CA ASP A 91 -15.19 -12.73 9.95
C ASP A 91 -15.94 -11.57 10.61
N GLN A 92 -15.42 -11.06 11.73
CA GLN A 92 -15.97 -9.88 12.40
C GLN A 92 -15.87 -8.62 11.52
N LEU A 93 -14.75 -8.42 10.80
CA LEU A 93 -14.62 -7.32 9.85
C LEU A 93 -15.67 -7.41 8.75
N ARG A 94 -15.88 -8.61 8.20
CA ARG A 94 -16.86 -8.85 7.14
C ARG A 94 -18.30 -8.59 7.64
N GLU A 95 -18.66 -9.13 8.80
CA GLU A 95 -19.99 -8.91 9.41
C GLU A 95 -20.26 -7.44 9.65
N ASN A 96 -19.31 -6.71 10.21
CA ASN A 96 -19.41 -5.28 10.43
C ASN A 96 -19.54 -4.51 9.11
N ALA A 97 -18.70 -4.84 8.11
CA ALA A 97 -18.75 -4.19 6.81
C ALA A 97 -20.09 -4.40 6.09
N GLN A 98 -20.66 -5.60 6.19
CA GLN A 98 -21.99 -5.91 5.66
C GLN A 98 -23.10 -5.19 6.43
N LYS A 99 -23.10 -5.29 7.76
CA LYS A 99 -24.10 -4.69 8.65
C LYS A 99 -24.22 -3.18 8.46
N TYR A 100 -23.08 -2.50 8.33
CA TYR A 100 -23.04 -1.04 8.22
C TYR A 100 -22.88 -0.55 6.78
N ASN A 101 -22.89 -1.47 5.80
CA ASN A 101 -22.73 -1.19 4.36
C ASN A 101 -21.44 -0.40 4.06
N ILE A 102 -20.33 -0.84 4.63
CA ILE A 102 -19.01 -0.22 4.45
C ILE A 102 -18.39 -0.70 3.14
N SER A 103 -17.88 0.21 2.33
CA SER A 103 -17.20 -0.13 1.07
C SER A 103 -15.68 -0.13 1.21
N LEU A 104 -15.14 0.63 2.16
CA LEU A 104 -13.75 0.62 2.56
C LEU A 104 -13.65 0.78 4.08
N LEU A 105 -13.06 -0.19 4.75
CA LEU A 105 -12.67 -0.08 6.15
C LEU A 105 -11.14 0.07 6.22
N LYS A 106 -10.66 1.22 6.71
CA LYS A 106 -9.23 1.46 6.92
C LYS A 106 -8.76 0.72 8.16
N LEU A 107 -7.73 -0.11 7.99
CA LEU A 107 -7.12 -0.92 9.05
C LEU A 107 -5.85 -0.27 9.62
N GLY A 108 -5.27 0.67 8.88
CA GLY A 108 -4.12 1.46 9.28
C GLY A 108 -4.08 2.78 8.52
N TRP A 109 -3.45 3.79 9.11
CA TRP A 109 -3.28 5.14 8.56
C TRP A 109 -1.99 5.80 9.07
N LEU A 110 -1.09 5.01 9.69
CA LEU A 110 0.22 5.44 10.19
C LEU A 110 0.15 6.63 11.16
N GLY A 111 -0.89 6.66 12.00
CA GLY A 111 -1.11 7.78 12.93
C GLY A 111 -1.32 9.13 12.25
N ASN A 112 -1.61 9.17 10.94
CA ASN A 112 -1.72 10.42 10.19
C ASN A 112 -2.83 11.33 10.72
N THR A 113 -2.43 12.32 11.50
CA THR A 113 -3.34 13.27 12.11
C THR A 113 -3.74 14.41 11.17
N LYS A 114 -2.96 14.68 10.11
CA LYS A 114 -3.29 15.73 9.14
C LYS A 114 -4.54 15.39 8.34
N ASP A 115 -4.78 14.12 8.08
CA ASP A 115 -5.98 13.70 7.38
C ASP A 115 -7.27 13.97 8.18
N LEU A 116 -7.17 14.09 9.50
CA LEU A 116 -8.31 14.36 10.37
C LEU A 116 -8.96 15.73 10.12
N GLN A 117 -8.20 16.70 9.65
CA GLN A 117 -8.74 18.02 9.31
C GLN A 117 -9.67 18.00 8.08
N TRP A 118 -9.50 16.97 7.21
CA TRP A 118 -10.23 16.84 5.95
C TRP A 118 -11.45 15.93 6.03
N VAL A 119 -11.66 15.30 7.17
CA VAL A 119 -12.75 14.35 7.37
C VAL A 119 -13.57 14.72 8.62
N ASP A 120 -14.85 14.40 8.57
CA ASP A 120 -15.67 14.29 9.75
C ASP A 120 -15.70 12.83 10.19
N LYS A 121 -15.67 12.60 11.50
CA LYS A 121 -15.77 11.29 12.11
C LYS A 121 -17.02 11.19 12.96
N GLU A 122 -17.70 10.06 12.85
CA GLU A 122 -18.83 9.72 13.70
C GLU A 122 -18.68 8.26 14.16
N SER A 123 -18.86 8.02 15.45
CA SER A 123 -18.76 6.67 16.00
C SER A 123 -19.90 5.79 15.50
N ILE A 124 -19.56 4.67 14.87
CA ILE A 124 -20.53 3.64 14.49
C ILE A 124 -20.82 2.75 15.71
N ASP A 125 -19.75 2.27 16.35
CA ASP A 125 -19.80 1.43 17.54
C ASP A 125 -18.50 1.55 18.36
N ASN A 126 -18.24 0.61 19.27
CA ASN A 126 -17.05 0.65 20.12
C ASN A 126 -15.72 0.43 19.38
N THR A 127 -15.76 -0.08 18.14
CA THR A 127 -14.58 -0.49 17.36
C THR A 127 -14.39 0.32 16.08
N LEU A 128 -15.45 0.95 15.58
CA LEU A 128 -15.49 1.58 14.27
C LEU A 128 -15.94 3.03 14.33
N ASP A 129 -15.29 3.85 13.52
CA ASP A 129 -15.71 5.20 13.18
C ASP A 129 -16.07 5.28 11.69
N SER A 130 -17.16 5.93 11.37
CA SER A 130 -17.48 6.39 10.03
C SER A 130 -16.62 7.60 9.69
N ILE A 131 -16.16 7.70 8.45
CA ILE A 131 -15.34 8.80 7.96
C ILE A 131 -15.98 9.38 6.71
N TYR A 132 -16.27 10.67 6.72
CA TYR A 132 -16.72 11.36 5.51
C TYR A 132 -15.84 12.57 5.20
N PRO A 133 -15.38 12.63 3.93
CA PRO A 133 -14.57 13.75 3.50
C PRO A 133 -15.39 15.04 3.50
N LYS A 134 -14.80 16.11 4.03
CA LYS A 134 -15.38 17.45 3.96
C LYS A 134 -15.23 18.00 2.55
N GLU A 135 -16.30 18.63 2.06
CA GLU A 135 -16.25 19.51 0.88
C GLU A 135 -15.60 18.93 -0.38
N LEU A 136 -15.97 17.71 -0.76
CA LEU A 136 -15.60 17.18 -2.08
C LEU A 136 -16.47 17.87 -3.15
N PHE A 137 -15.91 18.83 -3.87
CA PHE A 137 -16.65 19.65 -4.83
C PHE A 137 -16.57 19.13 -6.27
N LEU A 138 -15.66 18.23 -6.58
CA LEU A 138 -15.49 17.63 -7.89
C LEU A 138 -15.84 16.14 -7.86
N SER A 139 -16.71 15.75 -8.77
CA SER A 139 -17.12 14.35 -8.94
C SER A 139 -17.27 13.94 -10.41
N ASN A 140 -17.21 14.90 -11.35
CA ASN A 140 -17.23 14.61 -12.77
C ASN A 140 -15.84 14.15 -13.24
N PRO A 141 -15.70 12.98 -13.91
CA PRO A 141 -14.40 12.43 -14.27
C PRO A 141 -13.53 13.35 -15.13
N LEU A 142 -14.12 14.04 -16.10
CA LEU A 142 -13.38 14.97 -17.01
C LEU A 142 -12.87 16.18 -16.23
N VAL A 143 -13.71 16.77 -15.39
CA VAL A 143 -13.32 17.93 -14.59
C VAL A 143 -12.28 17.57 -13.56
N MET A 144 -12.38 16.37 -12.95
CA MET A 144 -11.38 15.86 -12.03
C MET A 144 -10.04 15.58 -12.74
N ASP A 145 -10.03 15.09 -13.96
CA ASP A 145 -8.81 14.95 -14.75
C ASP A 145 -8.14 16.33 -15.00
N TRP A 146 -8.93 17.34 -15.33
CA TRP A 146 -8.39 18.69 -15.50
C TRP A 146 -7.80 19.22 -14.20
N PHE A 147 -8.44 18.93 -13.09
CA PHE A 147 -8.00 19.34 -11.77
C PHE A 147 -6.72 18.62 -11.33
N PHE A 148 -6.73 17.29 -11.25
CA PHE A 148 -5.60 16.52 -10.73
C PHE A 148 -4.36 16.56 -11.64
N TYR A 149 -4.54 16.62 -12.96
CA TYR A 149 -3.44 16.68 -13.91
C TYR A 149 -3.14 18.10 -14.41
N ASN A 150 -3.80 19.10 -13.83
CA ASN A 150 -3.69 20.51 -14.24
C ASN A 150 -3.83 20.73 -15.75
N LYS A 151 -4.69 19.93 -16.40
CA LYS A 151 -4.96 20.06 -17.83
C LYS A 151 -5.54 21.46 -18.11
N PHE A 152 -5.10 22.07 -19.19
CA PHE A 152 -5.49 23.44 -19.55
C PHE A 152 -5.23 24.48 -18.45
N LYS A 153 -4.26 24.21 -17.55
CA LYS A 153 -3.95 25.04 -16.37
C LYS A 153 -5.17 25.24 -15.44
N PHE A 154 -6.10 24.28 -15.44
CA PHE A 154 -7.36 24.39 -14.69
C PHE A 154 -7.13 24.52 -13.19
N PHE A 155 -6.29 23.66 -12.58
CA PHE A 155 -5.91 23.79 -11.16
C PHE A 155 -5.27 25.16 -10.90
N SER A 156 -4.34 25.59 -11.73
CA SER A 156 -3.65 26.88 -11.58
C SER A 156 -4.61 28.05 -11.64
N LEU A 157 -5.65 27.98 -12.50
CA LEU A 157 -6.69 28.99 -12.58
C LEU A 157 -7.50 29.06 -11.30
N LEU A 158 -7.99 27.89 -10.80
CA LEU A 158 -8.74 27.81 -9.56
C LEU A 158 -7.92 28.30 -8.36
N PHE A 159 -6.63 27.97 -8.34
CA PHE A 159 -5.71 28.42 -7.30
C PHE A 159 -5.55 29.95 -7.29
N LYS A 160 -5.36 30.57 -8.47
CA LYS A 160 -5.32 32.03 -8.60
C LYS A 160 -6.62 32.71 -8.15
N LEU A 161 -7.75 32.07 -8.40
CA LEU A 161 -9.08 32.53 -7.97
C LEU A 161 -9.36 32.23 -6.48
N LYS A 162 -8.39 31.67 -5.73
CA LYS A 162 -8.51 31.27 -4.34
C LYS A 162 -9.69 30.31 -4.06
N LYS A 163 -10.05 29.49 -5.07
CA LYS A 163 -11.11 28.46 -4.94
C LYS A 163 -10.57 27.14 -4.45
N VAL A 164 -9.27 26.91 -4.62
CA VAL A 164 -8.53 25.71 -4.17
C VAL A 164 -7.15 26.12 -3.67
N ASP A 165 -6.54 25.26 -2.88
CA ASP A 165 -5.18 25.36 -2.38
C ASP A 165 -4.43 24.04 -2.66
N ASN A 166 -3.18 23.94 -2.21
CA ASN A 166 -2.36 22.74 -2.39
C ASN A 166 -2.86 21.54 -1.56
N GLU A 167 -3.69 21.79 -0.55
CA GLU A 167 -4.24 20.76 0.32
C GLU A 167 -5.57 20.20 -0.22
N THR A 168 -6.24 20.95 -1.10
CA THR A 168 -7.52 20.53 -1.68
C THR A 168 -7.48 19.13 -2.31
N PRO A 169 -6.44 18.71 -3.07
CA PRO A 169 -6.34 17.35 -3.59
C PRO A 169 -6.23 16.28 -2.49
N LEU A 170 -5.67 16.64 -1.32
CA LEU A 170 -5.44 15.69 -0.22
C LEU A 170 -6.76 15.20 0.41
N LYS A 171 -7.81 16.04 0.37
CA LYS A 171 -9.15 15.68 0.89
C LYS A 171 -9.71 14.41 0.25
N TYR A 172 -9.35 14.15 -1.00
CA TYR A 172 -9.82 12.98 -1.75
C TYR A 172 -9.18 11.66 -1.30
N TRP A 173 -8.04 11.72 -0.59
CA TRP A 173 -7.39 10.55 -0.04
C TRP A 173 -8.20 9.83 1.05
N ALA A 174 -9.16 10.54 1.67
CA ALA A 174 -10.10 9.91 2.58
C ALA A 174 -10.85 8.73 1.92
N LEU A 175 -11.03 8.76 0.60
CA LEU A 175 -11.76 7.76 -0.19
C LEU A 175 -10.90 6.56 -0.62
N ASN A 176 -9.61 6.55 -0.31
CA ASN A 176 -8.68 5.50 -0.76
C ASN A 176 -7.85 4.96 0.41
N SER A 177 -7.34 3.76 0.25
CA SER A 177 -6.32 3.15 1.10
C SER A 177 -5.52 2.20 0.23
N ILE A 178 -4.24 2.47 0.02
CA ILE A 178 -3.46 1.68 -0.93
C ILE A 178 -3.16 0.30 -0.35
N LEU A 179 -2.67 0.22 0.89
CA LEU A 179 -2.04 -0.98 1.44
C LEU A 179 -2.75 -1.58 2.66
N MET A 180 -3.56 -0.79 3.37
CA MET A 180 -4.09 -1.16 4.68
C MET A 180 -5.61 -1.00 4.72
N GLY A 181 -6.28 -1.60 3.74
CA GLY A 181 -7.72 -1.52 3.60
C GLY A 181 -8.41 -2.87 3.50
N PHE A 182 -9.55 -3.00 4.19
CA PHE A 182 -10.52 -4.04 3.97
C PHE A 182 -11.59 -3.51 3.01
N TRP A 183 -11.60 -4.06 1.81
CA TRP A 183 -12.30 -3.50 0.67
C TRP A 183 -13.51 -4.32 0.27
N LYS A 184 -14.59 -3.64 -0.08
CA LYS A 184 -15.65 -4.23 -0.89
C LYS A 184 -15.14 -4.39 -2.34
N LYS A 185 -15.21 -5.59 -2.87
CA LYS A 185 -14.68 -5.96 -4.19
C LYS A 185 -15.10 -5.01 -5.31
N GLU A 186 -16.38 -4.71 -5.42
CA GLU A 186 -16.91 -3.84 -6.48
C GLU A 186 -16.35 -2.42 -6.41
N TYR A 187 -16.12 -1.89 -5.20
CA TYR A 187 -15.56 -0.56 -5.02
C TYR A 187 -14.09 -0.53 -5.43
N TRP A 188 -13.30 -1.50 -4.98
CA TRP A 188 -11.90 -1.61 -5.37
C TRP A 188 -11.73 -1.76 -6.88
N LEU A 189 -12.50 -2.65 -7.52
CA LEU A 189 -12.48 -2.85 -8.98
C LEU A 189 -12.83 -1.57 -9.73
N TYR A 190 -13.72 -0.75 -9.20
CA TYR A 190 -14.05 0.54 -9.79
C TYR A 190 -12.91 1.56 -9.62
N VAL A 191 -12.28 1.61 -8.45
CA VAL A 191 -11.11 2.49 -8.18
C VAL A 191 -9.98 2.16 -9.15
N TRP A 192 -9.70 0.88 -9.36
CA TRP A 192 -8.59 0.38 -10.17
C TRP A 192 -8.94 0.12 -11.65
N LYS A 193 -10.13 0.45 -12.10
CA LYS A 193 -10.63 0.10 -13.45
C LYS A 193 -9.76 0.59 -14.61
N ASP A 194 -9.08 1.72 -14.43
CA ASP A 194 -8.26 2.38 -15.45
C ASP A 194 -6.76 2.14 -15.23
N SER A 195 -6.36 1.27 -14.28
CA SER A 195 -4.96 0.95 -14.00
C SER A 195 -4.47 -0.12 -14.96
N PHE A 196 -3.60 0.26 -15.88
CA PHE A 196 -3.02 -0.63 -16.89
C PHE A 196 -1.49 -0.51 -16.85
N GLY A 197 -0.83 -1.49 -16.22
CA GLY A 197 0.63 -1.58 -16.14
C GLY A 197 1.33 -0.49 -15.32
N LYS A 198 0.57 0.38 -14.66
CA LYS A 198 1.07 1.43 -13.77
C LYS A 198 0.08 1.74 -12.66
N VAL A 199 0.58 2.24 -11.56
CA VAL A 199 -0.21 2.85 -10.50
C VAL A 199 -0.27 4.35 -10.74
N ASP A 200 -1.48 4.90 -10.82
CA ASP A 200 -1.74 6.33 -10.91
C ASP A 200 -2.74 6.72 -9.82
N GLU A 201 -2.20 7.22 -8.72
CA GLU A 201 -2.99 7.60 -7.55
C GLU A 201 -4.04 8.66 -7.86
N LYS A 202 -3.72 9.63 -8.74
CA LYS A 202 -4.68 10.66 -9.16
C LYS A 202 -5.87 10.05 -9.89
N GLN A 203 -5.63 9.04 -10.72
CA GLN A 203 -6.67 8.29 -11.39
C GLN A 203 -7.53 7.51 -10.41
N GLN A 204 -6.90 6.88 -9.42
CA GLN A 204 -7.62 6.14 -8.36
C GLN A 204 -8.51 7.09 -7.55
N ILE A 205 -7.98 8.20 -7.07
CA ILE A 205 -8.76 9.18 -6.30
C ILE A 205 -9.93 9.75 -7.13
N ARG A 206 -9.69 10.02 -8.41
CA ARG A 206 -10.76 10.39 -9.35
C ARG A 206 -11.88 9.35 -9.38
N ASN A 207 -11.52 8.08 -9.60
CA ASN A 207 -12.50 7.00 -9.69
C ASN A 207 -13.24 6.81 -8.35
N ALA A 208 -12.49 6.86 -7.24
CA ALA A 208 -13.05 6.79 -5.91
C ALA A 208 -14.10 7.87 -5.65
N SER A 209 -13.78 9.12 -6.01
CA SER A 209 -14.71 10.25 -5.87
C SER A 209 -15.97 10.10 -6.70
N VAL A 210 -15.83 9.67 -7.98
CA VAL A 210 -16.97 9.43 -8.86
C VAL A 210 -17.90 8.34 -8.31
N TYR A 211 -17.31 7.26 -7.76
CA TYR A 211 -18.08 6.18 -7.17
C TYR A 211 -18.76 6.63 -5.87
N TYR A 212 -18.02 7.28 -4.99
CA TYR A 212 -18.53 7.81 -3.71
C TYR A 212 -19.71 8.76 -3.92
N GLN A 213 -19.67 9.62 -4.92
CA GLN A 213 -20.75 10.57 -5.20
C GLN A 213 -22.10 9.88 -5.44
N LYS A 214 -22.09 8.68 -6.02
CA LYS A 214 -23.30 7.88 -6.21
C LYS A 214 -23.81 7.27 -4.89
N HIS A 215 -22.95 7.14 -3.91
CA HIS A 215 -23.18 6.51 -2.62
C HIS A 215 -23.13 7.48 -1.43
N ARG A 216 -23.09 8.79 -1.68
CA ARG A 216 -22.90 9.83 -0.66
C ARG A 216 -23.92 9.83 0.46
N ASN A 217 -25.10 9.23 0.24
CA ASN A 217 -26.14 9.08 1.25
C ASN A 217 -25.82 7.98 2.28
N ASN A 218 -24.85 7.12 1.98
CA ASN A 218 -24.33 6.13 2.90
C ASN A 218 -23.22 6.77 3.75
N ARG A 219 -23.53 7.16 4.97
CA ARG A 219 -22.55 7.77 5.88
C ARG A 219 -21.43 6.84 6.27
N ASN A 220 -21.66 5.53 6.24
CA ASN A 220 -20.67 4.51 6.58
C ASN A 220 -19.88 4.00 5.36
N PHE A 221 -19.98 4.70 4.23
CA PHE A 221 -19.32 4.25 2.99
C PHE A 221 -17.83 4.02 3.17
N ILE A 222 -17.14 4.93 3.87
CA ILE A 222 -15.79 4.74 4.38
C ILE A 222 -15.85 4.69 5.90
N ALA A 223 -15.15 3.73 6.46
CA ALA A 223 -14.97 3.61 7.90
C ALA A 223 -13.48 3.37 8.25
N GLN A 224 -13.13 3.52 9.51
CA GLN A 224 -11.84 3.12 10.03
C GLN A 224 -12.01 2.41 11.37
N LEU A 225 -11.07 1.55 11.70
CA LEU A 225 -10.93 1.06 13.07
C LEU A 225 -10.64 2.23 14.00
N LYS A 226 -11.07 2.16 15.26
CA LYS A 226 -10.67 3.15 16.28
C LYS A 226 -9.21 3.03 16.67
N ARG A 227 -8.60 1.86 16.42
CA ARG A 227 -7.20 1.56 16.66
C ARG A 227 -6.60 0.90 15.42
N GLU A 228 -5.43 1.35 15.02
CA GLU A 228 -4.72 0.76 13.89
C GLU A 228 -4.37 -0.70 14.18
N SER A 229 -4.56 -1.54 13.19
CA SER A 229 -4.21 -2.96 13.23
C SER A 229 -3.14 -3.34 12.20
N MET A 230 -2.76 -2.42 11.35
CA MET A 230 -1.72 -2.61 10.33
C MET A 230 -0.77 -1.42 10.31
N LYS A 231 0.51 -1.71 10.10
CA LYS A 231 1.58 -0.71 9.92
C LYS A 231 2.58 -1.19 8.87
N THR A 232 3.35 -0.26 8.33
CA THR A 232 4.54 -0.56 7.50
C THR A 232 5.80 -0.15 8.23
N THR A 233 6.91 -0.79 7.90
CA THR A 233 8.20 -0.56 8.55
C THR A 233 9.02 0.53 7.87
N PHE A 234 8.77 0.86 6.61
CA PHE A 234 9.56 1.78 5.77
C PHE A 234 11.03 1.41 5.62
N GLN A 235 11.38 0.16 5.89
CA GLN A 235 12.77 -0.32 5.84
C GLN A 235 13.05 -1.17 4.61
N SER A 236 12.01 -1.50 3.87
CA SER A 236 12.08 -2.22 2.61
C SER A 236 11.31 -1.44 1.57
N SER A 237 11.90 -1.18 0.43
CA SER A 237 11.24 -0.53 -0.69
C SER A 237 11.74 -1.13 -1.98
N ALA A 238 10.83 -1.52 -2.85
CA ALA A 238 11.14 -1.95 -4.21
C ALA A 238 11.42 -0.77 -5.15
N THR A 239 11.44 0.46 -4.66
CA THR A 239 11.63 1.62 -5.52
C THR A 239 13.10 1.88 -5.77
N ASN A 240 13.52 1.90 -7.03
CA ASN A 240 14.87 2.33 -7.46
C ASN A 240 15.10 3.83 -7.26
N SER A 241 14.34 4.50 -6.38
CA SER A 241 14.40 5.94 -6.18
C SER A 241 15.61 6.39 -5.33
N TYR A 242 16.34 5.46 -4.72
CA TYR A 242 17.50 5.77 -3.90
C TYR A 242 18.60 6.52 -4.67
N HIS A 243 18.81 6.23 -5.94
CA HIS A 243 19.74 6.98 -6.79
C HIS A 243 19.33 8.45 -6.95
N SER A 244 18.05 8.74 -6.97
CA SER A 244 17.53 10.12 -7.06
C SER A 244 17.84 10.96 -5.83
N TYR A 245 18.07 10.32 -4.68
CA TYR A 245 18.41 10.98 -3.42
C TYR A 245 19.91 11.02 -3.14
N GLY A 246 20.73 10.47 -4.05
CA GLY A 246 22.19 10.50 -3.93
C GLY A 246 22.78 9.56 -2.89
N PHE A 247 22.05 8.51 -2.47
CA PHE A 247 22.58 7.49 -1.57
C PHE A 247 23.36 6.43 -2.33
N ASP A 248 24.50 6.02 -1.77
CA ASP A 248 25.25 4.84 -2.20
C ASP A 248 24.73 3.60 -1.47
N PHE A 249 23.51 3.25 -1.78
CA PHE A 249 22.79 2.11 -1.19
C PHE A 249 22.01 1.34 -2.26
N ASP A 250 22.29 0.06 -2.40
CA ASP A 250 21.61 -0.82 -3.34
C ASP A 250 20.47 -1.57 -2.67
N VAL A 251 19.23 -1.14 -2.94
CA VAL A 251 17.99 -1.75 -2.43
C VAL A 251 17.84 -3.19 -2.91
N ASN A 252 18.23 -3.51 -4.13
CA ASN A 252 18.11 -4.87 -4.65
C ASN A 252 19.06 -5.82 -3.92
N LEU A 253 20.30 -5.37 -3.67
CA LEU A 253 21.26 -6.12 -2.88
C LEU A 253 20.77 -6.28 -1.42
N PHE A 254 20.21 -5.23 -0.83
CA PHE A 254 19.61 -5.29 0.51
C PHE A 254 18.52 -6.37 0.58
N ASN A 255 17.54 -6.30 -0.30
CA ASN A 255 16.44 -7.26 -0.35
C ASN A 255 16.96 -8.69 -0.60
N HIS A 256 17.96 -8.84 -1.46
CA HIS A 256 18.58 -10.15 -1.70
C HIS A 256 19.22 -10.72 -0.42
N LEU A 257 20.00 -9.93 0.32
CA LEU A 257 20.66 -10.38 1.55
C LEU A 257 19.66 -10.80 2.62
N ILE A 258 18.59 -10.02 2.82
CA ILE A 258 17.53 -10.36 3.78
C ILE A 258 16.79 -11.63 3.34
N ASN A 259 16.49 -11.77 2.05
CA ASN A 259 15.83 -12.96 1.54
C ASN A 259 16.71 -14.22 1.65
N GLU A 260 18.03 -14.09 1.45
CA GLU A 260 18.98 -15.22 1.66
C GLU A 260 19.05 -15.61 3.14
N ALA A 261 19.12 -14.64 4.06
CA ALA A 261 19.09 -14.91 5.50
C ALA A 261 17.79 -15.62 5.92
N TRP A 262 16.64 -15.18 5.35
CA TRP A 262 15.37 -15.86 5.56
C TRP A 262 15.38 -17.29 4.99
N LEU A 263 15.92 -17.48 3.78
CA LEU A 263 16.02 -18.80 3.15
C LEU A 263 16.89 -19.75 3.99
N ALA A 264 17.97 -19.25 4.57
CA ALA A 264 18.86 -19.99 5.45
C ALA A 264 18.24 -20.30 6.84
N GLY A 265 17.13 -19.64 7.20
CA GLY A 265 16.51 -19.77 8.53
C GLY A 265 17.14 -18.90 9.59
N GLU A 266 17.95 -17.91 9.21
CA GLU A 266 18.60 -16.95 10.11
C GLU A 266 17.66 -15.78 10.44
N PHE A 267 16.69 -15.52 9.59
CA PHE A 267 15.68 -14.48 9.72
C PHE A 267 14.30 -15.11 9.48
N ASP A 268 13.69 -15.67 10.49
CA ASP A 268 12.51 -16.51 10.24
C ASP A 268 11.30 -16.20 11.10
N VAL A 269 11.43 -15.49 12.18
CA VAL A 269 10.34 -15.39 13.15
C VAL A 269 10.16 -13.97 13.64
N LEU A 270 8.95 -13.47 13.45
CA LEU A 270 8.49 -12.17 13.97
C LEU A 270 8.03 -12.28 15.42
N GLU A 271 8.75 -13.04 16.25
CA GLU A 271 8.37 -13.29 17.65
C GLU A 271 8.45 -12.03 18.51
N ASN A 272 9.35 -11.12 18.14
CA ASN A 272 9.66 -9.93 18.93
C ASN A 272 9.29 -8.62 18.22
N PHE A 273 8.30 -8.66 17.33
CA PHE A 273 7.85 -7.44 16.68
C PHE A 273 7.53 -6.33 17.73
N PRO A 274 7.95 -5.08 17.55
CA PRO A 274 8.64 -4.52 16.37
C PRO A 274 10.17 -4.62 16.37
N LYS A 275 10.80 -5.21 17.39
CA LYS A 275 12.27 -5.25 17.54
C LYS A 275 12.96 -5.98 16.39
N ASP A 276 12.33 -7.03 15.86
CA ASP A 276 12.84 -7.82 14.73
C ASP A 276 12.83 -7.03 13.41
N PHE A 277 12.27 -5.81 13.41
CA PHE A 277 12.28 -4.86 12.31
C PHE A 277 13.02 -3.57 12.63
N SER A 278 13.81 -3.55 13.70
CA SER A 278 14.68 -2.41 13.97
C SER A 278 15.78 -2.31 12.91
N THR A 279 16.22 -1.09 12.65
CA THR A 279 17.34 -0.82 11.74
C THR A 279 18.58 -1.63 12.16
N GLU A 280 18.87 -1.69 13.47
CA GLU A 280 19.98 -2.42 14.05
C GLU A 280 19.89 -3.94 13.79
N TYR A 281 18.67 -4.50 13.79
CA TYR A 281 18.48 -5.92 13.52
C TYR A 281 18.79 -6.23 12.05
N PHE A 282 18.29 -5.45 11.10
CA PHE A 282 18.62 -5.61 9.69
C PHE A 282 20.11 -5.43 9.38
N GLU A 283 20.78 -4.53 10.09
CA GLU A 283 22.23 -4.32 9.93
C GLU A 283 23.04 -5.59 10.17
N THR A 284 22.55 -6.50 11.03
CA THR A 284 23.24 -7.76 11.31
C THR A 284 23.43 -8.62 10.07
N PHE A 285 22.51 -8.54 9.11
CA PHE A 285 22.52 -9.34 7.87
C PHE A 285 23.24 -8.66 6.71
N ILE A 286 23.40 -7.33 6.74
CA ILE A 286 23.88 -6.56 5.59
C ILE A 286 25.27 -5.92 5.78
N LYS A 287 25.74 -5.79 7.02
CA LYS A 287 26.95 -5.01 7.40
C LYS A 287 28.23 -5.38 6.67
N GLU A 288 28.34 -6.61 6.15
CA GLU A 288 29.53 -7.06 5.44
C GLU A 288 29.57 -6.63 3.95
N LYS A 289 28.40 -6.28 3.39
CA LYS A 289 28.24 -6.01 1.95
C LYS A 289 27.64 -4.65 1.64
N ILE A 290 27.03 -4.01 2.62
CA ILE A 290 26.36 -2.71 2.45
C ILE A 290 26.94 -1.72 3.47
N ASN A 291 27.14 -0.50 3.00
CA ASN A 291 27.53 0.60 3.88
C ASN A 291 26.37 0.96 4.82
N ILE A 292 26.54 0.65 6.10
CA ILE A 292 25.52 0.86 7.13
C ILE A 292 25.13 2.33 7.28
N GLN A 293 26.05 3.26 7.08
CA GLN A 293 25.74 4.70 7.17
C GLN A 293 24.83 5.14 6.03
N GLU A 294 25.04 4.63 4.83
CA GLU A 294 24.18 4.90 3.67
C GLU A 294 22.80 4.24 3.84
N PHE A 295 22.75 3.03 4.37
CA PHE A 295 21.50 2.37 4.73
C PHE A 295 20.69 3.20 5.73
N ARG A 296 21.31 3.66 6.83
CA ARG A 296 20.65 4.51 7.84
C ARG A 296 20.14 5.82 7.25
N LYS A 297 20.94 6.48 6.40
CA LYS A 297 20.50 7.69 5.70
C LYS A 297 19.30 7.45 4.82
N TRP A 298 19.28 6.31 4.10
CA TRP A 298 18.18 5.93 3.25
C TRP A 298 16.90 5.70 4.07
N VAL A 299 16.97 4.90 5.14
CA VAL A 299 15.84 4.65 6.07
C VAL A 299 15.30 5.98 6.60
N GLU A 300 16.17 6.86 7.08
CA GLU A 300 15.76 8.14 7.66
C GLU A 300 15.13 9.08 6.62
N CYS A 301 15.62 9.05 5.38
CA CYS A 301 15.04 9.82 4.29
C CYS A 301 13.57 9.40 4.06
N PHE A 302 13.27 8.10 4.02
CA PHE A 302 11.92 7.59 3.88
C PHE A 302 11.05 7.95 5.08
N LYS A 303 11.51 7.71 6.29
CA LYS A 303 10.80 8.09 7.52
C LYS A 303 10.42 9.56 7.51
N ASN A 304 11.33 10.44 7.10
CA ASN A 304 11.09 11.89 7.03
C ASN A 304 10.03 12.27 5.99
N GLN A 305 9.93 11.57 4.86
CA GLN A 305 8.86 11.82 3.89
C GLN A 305 7.48 11.58 4.53
N TYR A 306 7.30 10.48 5.26
CA TYR A 306 6.03 10.17 5.93
C TYR A 306 5.76 11.07 7.14
N ARG A 307 6.79 11.43 7.93
CA ARG A 307 6.64 12.44 9.00
C ARG A 307 6.14 13.78 8.43
N ASN A 308 6.65 14.19 7.27
CA ASN A 308 6.18 15.40 6.59
C ASN A 308 4.73 15.32 6.13
N LEU A 309 4.22 14.13 5.84
CA LEU A 309 2.80 13.89 5.57
C LEU A 309 1.94 13.86 6.85
N GLY A 310 2.55 13.89 8.03
CA GLY A 310 1.86 13.87 9.32
C GLY A 310 1.72 12.47 9.93
N CYS A 311 2.44 11.48 9.42
CA CYS A 311 2.48 10.14 9.98
C CYS A 311 3.32 10.09 11.26
N GLU A 312 2.89 9.27 12.23
CA GLU A 312 3.66 8.93 13.43
C GLU A 312 4.61 7.79 13.06
N ILE A 313 5.91 8.09 13.01
CA ILE A 313 6.95 7.14 12.66
C ILE A 313 8.07 7.23 13.70
N GLU A 314 8.36 6.12 14.34
CA GLU A 314 9.45 5.94 15.32
C GLU A 314 10.81 5.82 14.63
#